data_e802345ee24470f95014d1a8685ce424
#
_entry.id   e802345ee24470f95014d1a8685ce424
#
_cell.length_a   1.000
_cell.length_b   1.000
_cell.length_c   1.000
_cell.angle_alpha   90.00
_cell.angle_beta   90.00
_cell.angle_gamma   90.00
#
_symmetry.space_group_name_H-M   'P 1'
#
loop_
_entity.id
_entity.type
_entity.pdbx_description
1 polymer ?
#
loop_
_entity_poly.entity_id
_entity_poly.type
_entity_poly.pdbx_seq_one_letter_code
_entity_poly.pdbx_strand_id
1 'polypeptide(L)'
;GGWPQFWPGPRGYQIHITFNDDAIVNTLNMIRDMMNHKAPYEDDLIDKALCVRLGKAFNKGIECILATQIIKDGEPSVWCQQNDRETLKPAPARAYELPSYCSAESAGIVRLLMELPAPDARVKRAVHGAMKWFDRYKLTGLKCERIVLANGERDTRLVEDPQAKPIWARYYDLKYCEPYVCDRDGLPRRHLEEIGTERRNGYSWYNSRPAELFAIYNAWADKYDPKHKVAISLATKGANENGLIEMYRRPVAERTAFDVVVKPGESIQAAIEKAPEIPTVPFKILLLNGTYHQKVIIDRPNIVLVGENRDSTRIVLAETAQTRAITEYHGRPVGNGVIVLQEGADDCVISGLTVYNNYGTAVENTTIHQMAIFGRATRTIIINSNVWADGNDALSLWAPGSNGMYYHADLYLRCPGVDFLCPRGWCYATRCHFYGDSRAMIWHDGRGDKNK
;
A
#
# COMPACT_ATOMS: atom_id res chain seq x y z
N GLY A 1 23.39 7.79 11.15
CA GLY A 1 23.49 6.38 11.54
C GLY A 1 22.53 5.43 10.85
N GLY A 2 21.58 5.91 10.02
CA GLY A 2 20.71 5.05 9.23
C GLY A 2 21.23 4.85 7.81
N TRP A 3 20.70 3.83 7.13
CA TRP A 3 21.04 3.52 5.75
C TRP A 3 19.78 3.57 4.88
N PRO A 4 19.90 4.05 3.62
CA PRO A 4 18.83 3.95 2.63
C PRO A 4 18.68 2.49 2.17
N GLN A 5 17.63 2.22 1.39
CA GLN A 5 17.36 0.86 0.91
C GLN A 5 18.50 0.30 0.06
N PHE A 6 19.15 1.14 -0.72
CA PHE A 6 20.37 0.79 -1.47
C PHE A 6 21.25 2.01 -1.78
N TRP A 7 22.49 1.74 -2.10
CA TRP A 7 23.53 2.71 -2.42
C TRP A 7 24.38 2.22 -3.61
N PRO A 8 24.83 3.11 -4.51
CA PRO A 8 24.51 4.54 -4.64
C PRO A 8 23.20 4.80 -5.37
N GLY A 9 22.70 6.05 -5.28
CA GLY A 9 21.62 6.57 -6.13
C GLY A 9 20.19 6.18 -5.73
N PRO A 10 19.82 6.15 -4.42
CA PRO A 10 18.43 5.90 -4.02
C PRO A 10 17.51 7.00 -4.55
N ARG A 11 16.27 6.62 -4.91
CA ARG A 11 15.25 7.53 -5.46
C ARG A 11 13.91 7.35 -4.74
N GLY A 12 13.08 8.40 -4.75
CA GLY A 12 11.77 8.36 -4.10
C GLY A 12 11.88 7.93 -2.64
N TYR A 13 11.02 7.03 -2.19
CA TYR A 13 11.03 6.53 -0.81
C TYR A 13 12.32 5.79 -0.41
N GLN A 14 13.09 5.32 -1.37
CA GLN A 14 14.33 4.57 -1.14
C GLN A 14 15.45 5.41 -0.48
N ILE A 15 15.29 6.74 -0.44
CA ILE A 15 16.21 7.67 0.23
C ILE A 15 16.07 7.65 1.76
N HIS A 16 14.94 7.12 2.25
CA HIS A 16 14.63 7.07 3.67
C HIS A 16 15.49 6.03 4.41
N ILE A 17 15.61 6.19 5.72
CA ILE A 17 16.20 5.18 6.60
C ILE A 17 15.30 3.94 6.55
N THR A 18 15.85 2.80 6.13
CA THR A 18 15.08 1.60 5.82
C THR A 18 15.28 0.51 6.87
N PHE A 19 14.18 0.17 7.54
CA PHE A 19 14.06 -1.01 8.40
C PHE A 19 13.39 -2.18 7.68
N ASN A 20 12.67 -1.90 6.60
CA ASN A 20 11.96 -2.89 5.80
C ASN A 20 12.86 -4.08 5.44
N ASP A 21 12.29 -5.30 5.50
CA ASP A 21 12.98 -6.55 5.23
C ASP A 21 14.27 -6.76 6.07
N ASP A 22 14.27 -6.24 7.30
CA ASP A 22 15.40 -6.26 8.24
C ASP A 22 16.69 -5.56 7.73
N ALA A 23 16.59 -4.64 6.79
CA ALA A 23 17.76 -4.05 6.12
C ALA A 23 18.79 -3.49 7.12
N ILE A 24 18.36 -2.66 8.08
CA ILE A 24 19.27 -2.11 9.09
C ILE A 24 19.78 -3.18 10.07
N VAL A 25 18.94 -4.14 10.43
CA VAL A 25 19.29 -5.26 11.34
C VAL A 25 20.36 -6.14 10.68
N ASN A 26 20.16 -6.49 9.42
CA ASN A 26 21.13 -7.28 8.64
C ASN A 26 22.46 -6.54 8.47
N THR A 27 22.41 -5.22 8.20
CA THR A 27 23.63 -4.39 8.11
C THR A 27 24.38 -4.36 9.44
N LEU A 28 23.68 -4.16 10.57
CA LEU A 28 24.33 -4.12 11.88
C LEU A 28 24.85 -5.50 12.32
N ASN A 29 24.12 -6.58 12.03
CA ASN A 29 24.61 -7.93 12.27
C ASN A 29 25.88 -8.23 11.47
N MET A 30 25.91 -7.88 10.18
CA MET A 30 27.09 -8.01 9.35
C MET A 30 28.27 -7.22 9.93
N ILE A 31 28.07 -5.96 10.31
CA ILE A 31 29.11 -5.14 10.94
C ILE A 31 29.63 -5.80 12.22
N ARG A 32 28.75 -6.31 13.06
CA ARG A 32 29.08 -7.00 14.31
C ARG A 32 29.89 -8.28 14.05
N ASP A 33 29.50 -9.08 13.07
CA ASP A 33 30.18 -10.30 12.69
C ASP A 33 31.59 -10.00 12.13
N MET A 34 31.75 -8.93 11.32
CA MET A 34 33.05 -8.43 10.87
C MET A 34 33.96 -8.02 12.04
N MET A 35 33.44 -7.25 12.99
CA MET A 35 34.22 -6.79 14.18
C MET A 35 34.65 -7.95 15.07
N ASN A 36 33.90 -9.03 15.10
CA ASN A 36 34.18 -10.21 15.89
C ASN A 36 34.94 -11.29 15.12
N HIS A 37 35.43 -11.01 13.91
CA HIS A 37 36.10 -11.95 13.01
C HIS A 37 35.35 -13.30 12.90
N LYS A 38 34.03 -13.23 12.84
CA LYS A 38 33.19 -14.42 12.70
C LYS A 38 33.08 -14.80 11.22
N ALA A 39 33.01 -16.10 10.93
CA ALA A 39 32.88 -16.59 9.55
C ALA A 39 31.78 -15.81 8.77
N PRO A 40 32.05 -15.37 7.53
CA PRO A 40 33.26 -15.60 6.70
C PRO A 40 34.36 -14.54 6.83
N TYR A 41 34.38 -13.76 7.92
CA TYR A 41 35.30 -12.63 8.13
C TYR A 41 36.48 -13.00 9.06
N GLU A 42 36.98 -14.23 8.98
CA GLU A 42 38.01 -14.81 9.88
C GLU A 42 39.43 -14.44 9.44
N ASP A 43 39.60 -13.87 8.25
CA ASP A 43 40.88 -13.51 7.67
C ASP A 43 41.35 -12.09 8.06
N ASP A 44 42.54 -11.71 7.58
CA ASP A 44 43.14 -10.42 7.86
C ASP A 44 42.54 -9.23 7.12
N LEU A 45 41.42 -9.42 6.42
CA LEU A 45 40.67 -8.33 5.72
C LEU A 45 40.16 -7.27 6.67
N ILE A 46 39.91 -7.62 7.92
CA ILE A 46 39.41 -6.72 8.96
C ILE A 46 40.58 -6.28 9.85
N ASP A 47 41.30 -5.27 9.43
CA ASP A 47 42.38 -4.68 10.24
C ASP A 47 41.82 -3.85 11.42
N LYS A 48 42.73 -3.45 12.33
CA LYS A 48 42.36 -2.63 13.50
C LYS A 48 41.74 -1.30 13.14
N ALA A 49 42.15 -0.65 12.05
CA ALA A 49 41.61 0.64 11.64
C ALA A 49 40.19 0.49 11.10
N LEU A 50 39.95 -0.56 10.31
CA LEU A 50 38.62 -0.89 9.85
C LEU A 50 37.70 -1.29 11.01
N CYS A 51 38.17 -2.10 11.96
CA CYS A 51 37.41 -2.49 13.14
C CYS A 51 36.96 -1.27 13.96
N VAL A 52 37.77 -0.25 14.15
CA VAL A 52 37.39 1.02 14.80
C VAL A 52 36.33 1.76 14.01
N ARG A 53 36.44 1.80 12.69
CA ARG A 53 35.41 2.43 11.81
C ARG A 53 34.08 1.69 11.87
N LEU A 54 34.09 0.36 11.85
CA LEU A 54 32.91 -0.51 11.98
C LEU A 54 32.24 -0.29 13.32
N GLY A 55 32.99 -0.22 14.42
CA GLY A 55 32.44 0.06 15.76
C GLY A 55 31.72 1.43 15.83
N LYS A 56 32.31 2.46 15.22
CA LYS A 56 31.64 3.78 15.11
C LYS A 56 30.36 3.69 14.28
N ALA A 57 30.37 2.94 13.18
CA ALA A 57 29.19 2.75 12.33
C ALA A 57 28.10 1.98 13.07
N PHE A 58 28.45 0.90 13.77
CA PHE A 58 27.54 0.11 14.59
C PHE A 58 26.86 0.97 15.66
N ASN A 59 27.62 1.72 16.45
CA ASN A 59 27.08 2.59 17.49
C ASN A 59 26.14 3.65 16.91
N LYS A 60 26.50 4.28 15.78
CA LYS A 60 25.61 5.22 15.09
C LYS A 60 24.31 4.55 14.58
N GLY A 61 24.37 3.28 14.19
CA GLY A 61 23.19 2.50 13.83
C GLY A 61 22.26 2.26 15.01
N ILE A 62 22.82 1.89 16.17
CA ILE A 62 22.05 1.74 17.41
C ILE A 62 21.42 3.08 17.82
N GLU A 63 22.16 4.20 17.77
CA GLU A 63 21.61 5.53 18.04
C GLU A 63 20.46 5.88 17.08
N CYS A 64 20.57 5.53 15.81
CA CYS A 64 19.52 5.74 14.82
C CYS A 64 18.26 4.93 15.18
N ILE A 65 18.42 3.67 15.56
CA ILE A 65 17.31 2.82 16.02
C ILE A 65 16.62 3.48 17.22
N LEU A 66 17.35 3.90 18.24
CA LEU A 66 16.79 4.53 19.42
C LEU A 66 16.07 5.86 19.11
N ALA A 67 16.65 6.65 18.20
CA ALA A 67 16.09 7.96 17.80
C ALA A 67 14.82 7.86 16.94
N THR A 68 14.64 6.75 16.23
CA THR A 68 13.49 6.52 15.34
C THR A 68 12.37 5.70 15.97
N GLN A 69 12.53 5.25 17.21
CA GLN A 69 11.48 4.53 17.94
C GLN A 69 10.27 5.43 18.13
N ILE A 70 9.08 4.93 17.78
CA ILE A 70 7.85 5.69 17.90
C ILE A 70 7.48 5.79 19.39
N ILE A 71 7.27 7.03 19.86
CA ILE A 71 6.77 7.29 21.20
C ILE A 71 5.24 7.44 21.13
N LYS A 72 4.54 6.61 21.88
CA LYS A 72 3.09 6.64 22.01
C LYS A 72 2.71 6.98 23.46
N ASP A 73 1.97 8.07 23.64
CA ASP A 73 1.52 8.53 24.97
C ASP A 73 2.69 8.66 26.00
N GLY A 74 3.85 9.15 25.53
CA GLY A 74 5.06 9.34 26.34
C GLY A 74 5.91 8.07 26.54
N GLU A 75 5.46 6.90 26.07
CA GLU A 75 6.16 5.63 26.22
C GLU A 75 6.75 5.15 24.88
N PRO A 76 7.94 4.54 24.88
CA PRO A 76 8.47 3.86 23.71
C PRO A 76 7.55 2.73 23.25
N SER A 77 7.43 2.56 21.93
CA SER A 77 6.66 1.49 21.33
C SER A 77 7.51 0.68 20.35
N VAL A 78 7.07 0.53 19.12
CA VAL A 78 7.79 -0.15 18.04
C VAL A 78 8.19 0.86 16.95
N TRP A 79 8.77 0.38 15.87
CA TRP A 79 9.31 1.19 14.78
C TRP A 79 8.42 1.15 13.55
N CYS A 80 8.55 2.15 12.70
CA CYS A 80 8.04 2.12 11.34
C CYS A 80 9.02 1.37 10.42
N GLN A 81 8.55 0.80 9.33
CA GLN A 81 9.38 0.13 8.33
C GLN A 81 10.35 1.08 7.61
N GLN A 82 10.02 2.37 7.56
CA GLN A 82 10.91 3.43 7.06
C GLN A 82 10.73 4.71 7.84
N ASN A 83 11.81 5.49 7.92
CA ASN A 83 11.82 6.77 8.62
C ASN A 83 12.49 7.82 7.74
N ASP A 84 11.91 8.99 7.71
CA ASP A 84 12.48 10.14 7.01
C ASP A 84 13.90 10.43 7.51
N ARG A 85 14.83 10.60 6.60
CA ARG A 85 16.27 10.73 6.92
C ARG A 85 16.64 12.00 7.66
N GLU A 86 15.80 13.04 7.58
CA GLU A 86 16.05 14.36 8.18
C GLU A 86 15.28 14.53 9.50
N THR A 87 13.99 14.20 9.48
CA THR A 87 13.11 14.36 10.63
C THR A 87 13.09 13.16 11.56
N LEU A 88 13.56 11.99 11.11
CA LEU A 88 13.53 10.70 11.79
C LEU A 88 12.10 10.18 12.08
N LYS A 89 11.09 10.83 11.56
CA LYS A 89 9.69 10.43 11.74
C LYS A 89 9.31 9.27 10.81
N PRO A 90 8.28 8.48 11.16
CA PRO A 90 7.72 7.49 10.26
C PRO A 90 7.43 8.04 8.87
N ALA A 91 7.88 7.35 7.82
CA ALA A 91 7.74 7.74 6.43
C ALA A 91 7.06 6.63 5.62
N PRO A 92 6.34 6.96 4.54
CA PRO A 92 5.77 5.97 3.63
C PRO A 92 6.86 5.34 2.77
N ALA A 93 6.56 4.14 2.24
CA ALA A 93 7.35 3.51 1.19
C ALA A 93 6.51 3.34 -0.09
N ARG A 94 6.18 2.09 -0.47
CA ARG A 94 5.25 1.84 -1.57
C ARG A 94 3.85 2.31 -1.19
N ALA A 95 2.97 2.53 -2.16
CA ALA A 95 1.63 3.06 -1.94
C ALA A 95 0.86 2.39 -0.79
N TYR A 96 1.02 1.08 -0.61
CA TYR A 96 0.39 0.27 0.44
C TYR A 96 1.19 0.19 1.75
N GLU A 97 2.32 0.86 1.85
CA GLU A 97 3.21 0.88 3.03
C GLU A 97 3.18 2.27 3.66
N LEU A 98 2.09 2.55 4.35
CA LEU A 98 1.88 3.85 4.98
C LEU A 98 2.73 4.00 6.25
N PRO A 99 3.01 5.24 6.73
CA PRO A 99 3.62 5.45 8.03
C PRO A 99 2.82 4.73 9.13
N SER A 100 3.46 3.83 9.87
CA SER A 100 2.76 2.93 10.79
C SER A 100 3.65 2.37 11.89
N TYR A 101 3.04 1.81 12.93
CA TYR A 101 3.73 0.88 13.80
C TYR A 101 3.89 -0.44 13.02
N CYS A 102 5.12 -0.92 12.86
CA CYS A 102 5.39 -2.13 12.09
C CYS A 102 5.86 -3.28 13.00
N SER A 103 5.10 -4.37 13.07
CA SER A 103 5.39 -5.47 13.98
C SER A 103 6.55 -6.35 13.51
N ALA A 104 6.63 -6.64 12.23
CA ALA A 104 7.57 -7.61 11.68
C ALA A 104 9.02 -7.14 11.79
N GLU A 105 9.30 -5.93 11.32
CA GLU A 105 10.64 -5.31 11.35
C GLU A 105 11.05 -4.98 12.77
N SER A 106 10.12 -4.52 13.59
CA SER A 106 10.39 -4.25 15.01
C SER A 106 10.80 -5.49 15.80
N ALA A 107 10.32 -6.67 15.43
CA ALA A 107 10.75 -7.91 16.06
C ALA A 107 12.26 -8.17 15.82
N GLY A 108 12.74 -7.94 14.61
CA GLY A 108 14.18 -8.02 14.29
C GLY A 108 15.02 -7.00 15.08
N ILE A 109 14.52 -5.76 15.17
CA ILE A 109 15.17 -4.68 15.92
C ILE A 109 15.27 -5.04 17.42
N VAL A 110 14.18 -5.48 18.02
CA VAL A 110 14.17 -5.84 19.46
C VAL A 110 15.12 -7.00 19.75
N ARG A 111 15.17 -8.00 18.86
CA ARG A 111 16.15 -9.11 18.97
C ARG A 111 17.58 -8.58 18.95
N LEU A 112 17.94 -7.72 17.99
CA LEU A 112 19.26 -7.10 17.89
C LEU A 112 19.62 -6.32 19.17
N LEU A 113 18.69 -5.53 19.71
CA LEU A 113 18.91 -4.77 20.94
C LEU A 113 19.09 -5.68 22.17
N MET A 114 18.37 -6.79 22.26
CA MET A 114 18.56 -7.77 23.34
C MET A 114 19.87 -8.55 23.24
N GLU A 115 20.46 -8.64 22.06
CA GLU A 115 21.76 -9.29 21.84
C GLU A 115 22.96 -8.39 22.20
N LEU A 116 22.74 -7.11 22.53
CA LEU A 116 23.82 -6.23 22.96
C LEU A 116 24.40 -6.70 24.31
N PRO A 117 25.75 -6.81 24.42
CA PRO A 117 26.38 -7.40 25.61
C PRO A 117 26.25 -6.53 26.88
N ALA A 118 26.09 -5.22 26.70
CA ALA A 118 25.96 -4.24 27.79
C ALA A 118 24.93 -3.16 27.42
N PRO A 119 23.61 -3.48 27.45
CA PRO A 119 22.58 -2.53 27.09
C PRO A 119 22.49 -1.38 28.10
N ASP A 120 22.57 -0.15 27.60
CA ASP A 120 22.39 1.05 28.44
C ASP A 120 20.90 1.25 28.82
N ALA A 121 20.61 2.27 29.64
CA ALA A 121 19.27 2.53 30.11
C ALA A 121 18.28 2.84 28.97
N ARG A 122 18.75 3.46 27.87
CA ARG A 122 17.91 3.80 26.72
C ARG A 122 17.53 2.53 25.94
N VAL A 123 18.50 1.63 25.73
CA VAL A 123 18.28 0.32 25.09
C VAL A 123 17.28 -0.50 25.92
N LYS A 124 17.47 -0.54 27.26
CA LYS A 124 16.56 -1.27 28.15
C LYS A 124 15.15 -0.73 28.06
N ARG A 125 14.99 0.59 28.15
CA ARG A 125 13.68 1.24 28.01
C ARG A 125 13.05 0.96 26.66
N ALA A 126 13.83 0.99 25.58
CA ALA A 126 13.37 0.70 24.23
C ALA A 126 12.82 -0.73 24.10
N VAL A 127 13.54 -1.71 24.61
CA VAL A 127 13.13 -3.13 24.61
C VAL A 127 11.86 -3.34 25.44
N HIS A 128 11.80 -2.81 26.68
CA HIS A 128 10.63 -2.94 27.54
C HIS A 128 9.38 -2.33 26.89
N GLY A 129 9.51 -1.14 26.29
CA GLY A 129 8.42 -0.48 25.60
C GLY A 129 7.90 -1.27 24.41
N ALA A 130 8.78 -1.80 23.58
CA ALA A 130 8.41 -2.63 22.44
C ALA A 130 7.74 -3.95 22.89
N MET A 131 8.25 -4.61 23.92
CA MET A 131 7.63 -5.84 24.44
C MET A 131 6.26 -5.60 25.04
N LYS A 132 6.05 -4.47 25.74
CA LYS A 132 4.74 -4.02 26.22
C LYS A 132 3.77 -3.78 25.06
N TRP A 133 4.27 -3.17 23.96
CA TRP A 133 3.48 -2.94 22.76
C TRP A 133 3.09 -4.26 22.09
N PHE A 134 4.02 -5.20 21.90
CA PHE A 134 3.73 -6.52 21.33
C PHE A 134 2.71 -7.30 22.15
N ASP A 135 2.82 -7.26 23.48
CA ASP A 135 1.86 -7.95 24.36
C ASP A 135 0.46 -7.33 24.24
N ARG A 136 0.38 -6.00 24.19
CA ARG A 136 -0.89 -5.28 24.11
C ARG A 136 -1.61 -5.46 22.78
N TYR A 137 -0.87 -5.47 21.66
CA TYR A 137 -1.44 -5.40 20.31
C TYR A 137 -1.36 -6.72 19.54
N LYS A 138 -1.08 -7.83 20.21
CA LYS A 138 -1.23 -9.17 19.63
C LYS A 138 -2.69 -9.45 19.28
N LEU A 139 -2.91 -10.12 18.15
CA LEU A 139 -4.21 -10.59 17.72
C LEU A 139 -4.38 -12.03 18.18
N THR A 140 -5.37 -12.29 19.01
CA THR A 140 -5.72 -13.62 19.53
C THR A 140 -7.06 -14.07 18.99
N GLY A 141 -7.25 -15.39 18.85
CA GLY A 141 -8.49 -15.94 18.29
C GLY A 141 -8.62 -15.75 16.77
N LEU A 142 -7.54 -15.40 16.10
CA LEU A 142 -7.46 -15.20 14.66
C LEU A 142 -6.31 -16.00 14.06
N LYS A 143 -6.54 -16.59 12.91
CA LYS A 143 -5.54 -17.33 12.12
C LYS A 143 -5.50 -16.83 10.70
N CYS A 144 -4.31 -16.51 10.20
CA CYS A 144 -4.09 -16.24 8.80
C CYS A 144 -3.79 -17.56 8.07
N GLU A 145 -4.63 -17.94 7.10
CA GLU A 145 -4.48 -19.18 6.37
C GLU A 145 -4.61 -18.98 4.84
N ARG A 146 -3.97 -19.92 4.12
CA ARG A 146 -4.13 -20.02 2.67
C ARG A 146 -5.15 -21.11 2.36
N ILE A 147 -6.19 -20.74 1.63
CA ILE A 147 -7.23 -21.65 1.17
C ILE A 147 -7.13 -21.85 -0.35
N VAL A 148 -7.74 -22.92 -0.84
CA VAL A 148 -7.92 -23.16 -2.27
C VAL A 148 -9.39 -22.91 -2.58
N LEU A 149 -9.67 -21.99 -3.49
CA LEU A 149 -11.02 -21.67 -3.94
C LEU A 149 -11.56 -22.78 -4.86
N ALA A 150 -12.86 -22.78 -5.09
CA ALA A 150 -13.53 -23.75 -5.96
C ALA A 150 -12.99 -23.77 -7.41
N ASN A 151 -12.44 -22.66 -7.88
CA ASN A 151 -11.80 -22.52 -9.18
C ASN A 151 -10.31 -22.97 -9.20
N GLY A 152 -9.79 -23.51 -8.09
CA GLY A 152 -8.40 -23.95 -7.95
C GLY A 152 -7.39 -22.83 -7.59
N GLU A 153 -7.81 -21.59 -7.52
CA GLU A 153 -6.94 -20.47 -7.12
C GLU A 153 -6.66 -20.47 -5.62
N ARG A 154 -5.49 -19.98 -5.25
CA ARG A 154 -5.12 -19.80 -3.84
C ARG A 154 -5.55 -18.43 -3.35
N ASP A 155 -6.10 -18.38 -2.15
CA ASP A 155 -6.47 -17.14 -1.48
C ASP A 155 -5.98 -17.12 -0.04
N THR A 156 -5.71 -15.95 0.49
CA THR A 156 -5.28 -15.74 1.87
C THR A 156 -6.41 -15.08 2.64
N ARG A 157 -6.80 -15.67 3.76
CA ARG A 157 -7.87 -15.17 4.61
C ARG A 157 -7.44 -15.12 6.07
N LEU A 158 -8.07 -14.21 6.80
CA LEU A 158 -8.01 -14.16 8.24
C LEU A 158 -9.31 -14.76 8.77
N VAL A 159 -9.21 -15.88 9.50
CA VAL A 159 -10.36 -16.60 10.01
C VAL A 159 -10.36 -16.63 11.54
N GLU A 160 -11.54 -16.70 12.15
CA GLU A 160 -11.66 -16.87 13.58
C GLU A 160 -11.25 -18.31 13.97
N ASP A 161 -10.31 -18.42 14.90
CA ASP A 161 -9.85 -19.66 15.50
C ASP A 161 -9.45 -19.41 16.96
N PRO A 162 -10.33 -19.72 17.94
CA PRO A 162 -10.06 -19.47 19.36
C PRO A 162 -8.83 -20.18 19.91
N GLN A 163 -8.33 -21.22 19.23
CA GLN A 163 -7.14 -21.98 19.62
C GLN A 163 -5.87 -21.52 18.91
N ALA A 164 -5.98 -20.55 17.97
CA ALA A 164 -4.83 -20.07 17.23
C ALA A 164 -3.81 -19.39 18.16
N LYS A 165 -2.53 -19.62 17.87
CA LYS A 165 -1.45 -18.87 18.50
C LYS A 165 -1.55 -17.40 18.13
N PRO A 166 -1.15 -16.46 19.02
CA PRO A 166 -1.16 -15.05 18.72
C PRO A 166 -0.37 -14.71 17.45
N ILE A 167 -0.94 -13.82 16.63
CA ILE A 167 -0.32 -13.22 15.48
C ILE A 167 -0.36 -11.69 15.60
N TRP A 168 0.36 -11.01 14.74
CA TRP A 168 0.34 -9.55 14.64
C TRP A 168 0.06 -9.15 13.19
N ALA A 169 -0.72 -8.10 12.99
CA ALA A 169 -0.74 -7.42 11.70
C ALA A 169 0.65 -6.82 11.44
N ARG A 170 1.08 -6.77 10.18
CA ARG A 170 2.35 -6.13 9.84
C ARG A 170 2.31 -4.65 10.21
N TYR A 171 1.16 -3.98 9.94
CA TYR A 171 0.97 -2.55 10.11
C TYR A 171 -0.20 -2.22 11.02
N TYR A 172 0.02 -1.19 11.86
CA TYR A 172 -1.00 -0.56 12.70
C TYR A 172 -0.93 0.95 12.49
N ASP A 173 -2.08 1.62 12.37
CA ASP A 173 -2.15 3.05 12.13
C ASP A 173 -1.55 3.86 13.31
N LEU A 174 -0.95 5.03 12.98
CA LEU A 174 -0.25 5.84 13.99
C LEU A 174 -1.20 6.53 14.98
N LYS A 175 -2.45 6.74 14.62
CA LYS A 175 -3.41 7.47 15.46
C LYS A 175 -4.04 6.58 16.51
N TYR A 176 -4.61 5.44 16.09
CA TYR A 176 -5.39 4.56 16.96
C TYR A 176 -4.64 3.29 17.34
N CYS A 177 -3.54 3.00 16.66
CA CYS A 177 -2.78 1.75 16.79
C CYS A 177 -3.63 0.51 16.48
N GLU A 178 -4.43 0.60 15.43
CA GLU A 178 -5.28 -0.49 14.96
C GLU A 178 -4.71 -1.14 13.70
N PRO A 179 -4.84 -2.46 13.56
CA PRO A 179 -4.32 -3.17 12.40
C PRO A 179 -5.06 -2.79 11.13
N TYR A 180 -4.33 -2.72 10.02
CA TYR A 180 -4.88 -2.48 8.71
C TYR A 180 -4.14 -3.28 7.62
N VAL A 181 -4.82 -3.46 6.50
CA VAL A 181 -4.26 -3.90 5.22
C VAL A 181 -4.46 -2.78 4.20
N CYS A 182 -3.69 -2.77 3.12
CA CYS A 182 -3.74 -1.68 2.17
C CYS A 182 -3.49 -2.19 0.74
N ASP A 183 -4.19 -1.64 -0.23
CA ASP A 183 -3.93 -1.90 -1.63
C ASP A 183 -3.05 -0.82 -2.27
N ARG A 184 -2.82 -0.91 -3.58
CA ARG A 184 -2.03 0.05 -4.36
C ARG A 184 -2.63 1.44 -4.44
N ASP A 185 -3.91 1.59 -4.05
CA ASP A 185 -4.57 2.89 -3.88
C ASP A 185 -4.14 3.65 -2.62
N GLY A 186 -3.35 3.01 -1.76
CA GLY A 186 -2.85 3.64 -0.53
C GLY A 186 -3.92 3.87 0.53
N LEU A 187 -5.03 3.14 0.47
CA LEU A 187 -6.12 3.27 1.42
C LEU A 187 -6.11 2.13 2.43
N PRO A 188 -6.02 2.43 3.73
CA PRO A 188 -6.08 1.41 4.74
C PRO A 188 -7.48 0.79 4.83
N ARG A 189 -7.52 -0.53 4.89
CA ARG A 189 -8.73 -1.35 5.03
C ARG A 189 -8.59 -2.29 6.21
N ARG A 190 -9.71 -2.82 6.67
CA ARG A 190 -9.73 -3.71 7.84
C ARG A 190 -9.48 -5.16 7.44
N HIS A 191 -10.12 -5.61 6.37
CA HIS A 191 -10.16 -7.01 6.01
C HIS A 191 -9.34 -7.31 4.76
N LEU A 192 -8.74 -8.50 4.70
CA LEU A 192 -7.99 -8.95 3.53
C LEU A 192 -8.87 -8.99 2.27
N GLU A 193 -10.14 -9.29 2.42
CA GLU A 193 -11.10 -9.37 1.32
C GLU A 193 -11.37 -8.03 0.66
N GLU A 194 -11.08 -6.91 1.34
CA GLU A 194 -11.26 -5.55 0.82
C GLU A 194 -10.11 -5.09 -0.08
N ILE A 195 -9.02 -5.86 -0.17
CA ILE A 195 -7.89 -5.59 -1.05
C ILE A 195 -7.79 -6.61 -2.17
N GLY A 196 -7.22 -6.20 -3.30
CA GLY A 196 -7.07 -7.04 -4.49
C GLY A 196 -6.26 -8.31 -4.23
N THR A 197 -6.59 -9.37 -4.97
CA THR A 197 -6.01 -10.72 -4.81
C THR A 197 -4.48 -10.72 -4.89
N GLU A 198 -3.89 -9.86 -5.73
CA GLU A 198 -2.45 -9.73 -5.86
C GLU A 198 -1.81 -9.25 -4.56
N ARG A 199 -2.36 -8.21 -3.93
CA ARG A 199 -1.84 -7.70 -2.65
C ARG A 199 -2.17 -8.65 -1.51
N ARG A 200 -3.35 -9.22 -1.49
CA ARG A 200 -3.78 -10.16 -0.47
C ARG A 200 -2.89 -11.40 -0.40
N ASN A 201 -2.51 -11.96 -1.53
CA ASN A 201 -1.72 -13.18 -1.61
C ASN A 201 -0.22 -12.96 -1.74
N GLY A 202 0.21 -11.84 -2.29
CA GLY A 202 1.61 -11.51 -2.57
C GLY A 202 2.31 -10.72 -1.47
N TYR A 203 1.67 -10.52 -0.31
CA TYR A 203 2.25 -9.73 0.78
C TYR A 203 1.95 -10.34 2.15
N SER A 204 2.92 -10.27 3.07
CA SER A 204 2.79 -10.80 4.42
C SER A 204 2.12 -9.77 5.34
N TRP A 205 0.78 -9.72 5.32
CA TRP A 205 -0.01 -8.78 6.14
C TRP A 205 -0.06 -9.16 7.62
N TYR A 206 0.10 -10.43 7.93
CA TYR A 206 0.10 -10.97 9.29
C TYR A 206 1.32 -11.86 9.49
N ASN A 207 1.87 -11.86 10.71
CA ASN A 207 3.06 -12.62 11.04
C ASN A 207 3.07 -13.05 12.53
N SER A 208 3.93 -14.00 12.87
CA SER A 208 4.16 -14.46 14.22
C SER A 208 5.57 -14.11 14.76
N ARG A 209 6.35 -13.30 14.06
CA ARG A 209 7.74 -12.97 14.41
C ARG A 209 7.91 -12.46 15.86
N PRO A 210 7.02 -11.58 16.37
CA PRO A 210 7.16 -11.13 17.76
C PRO A 210 7.04 -12.24 18.81
N ALA A 211 6.35 -13.36 18.51
CA ALA A 211 6.15 -14.43 19.47
C ALA A 211 7.47 -15.05 19.99
N GLU A 212 8.49 -15.12 19.13
CA GLU A 212 9.80 -15.64 19.49
C GLU A 212 10.50 -14.80 20.57
N LEU A 213 10.22 -13.49 20.60
CA LEU A 213 10.82 -12.57 21.57
C LEU A 213 10.33 -12.84 22.99
N PHE A 214 9.09 -13.32 23.15
CA PHE A 214 8.52 -13.63 24.47
C PHE A 214 9.31 -14.71 25.19
N ALA A 215 9.86 -15.69 24.46
CA ALA A 215 10.66 -16.77 25.04
C ALA A 215 11.99 -16.25 25.58
N ILE A 216 12.63 -15.28 24.93
CA ILE A 216 13.96 -14.78 25.31
C ILE A 216 13.93 -13.56 26.20
N TYR A 217 12.86 -12.76 26.14
CA TYR A 217 12.72 -11.50 26.88
C TYR A 217 12.79 -11.71 28.41
N ASN A 218 12.15 -12.72 28.92
CA ASN A 218 12.13 -12.95 30.37
C ASN A 218 13.55 -13.17 30.92
N ALA A 219 14.35 -14.03 30.29
CA ALA A 219 15.73 -14.25 30.65
C ALA A 219 16.61 -13.02 30.49
N TRP A 220 16.39 -12.25 29.39
CA TRP A 220 17.09 -11.01 29.17
C TRP A 220 16.77 -9.94 30.22
N ALA A 221 15.48 -9.76 30.55
CA ALA A 221 15.05 -8.77 31.55
C ALA A 221 15.56 -9.16 32.96
N ASP A 222 15.51 -10.43 33.35
CA ASP A 222 16.04 -10.90 34.63
C ASP A 222 17.55 -10.65 34.75
N LYS A 223 18.28 -10.76 33.66
CA LYS A 223 19.74 -10.49 33.60
C LYS A 223 20.09 -9.02 33.66
N TYR A 224 19.40 -8.20 32.90
CA TYR A 224 19.84 -6.81 32.64
C TYR A 224 19.00 -5.72 33.29
N ASP A 225 17.71 -5.98 33.58
CA ASP A 225 16.81 -4.99 34.20
C ASP A 225 15.59 -5.60 34.89
N PRO A 226 15.81 -6.39 35.97
CA PRO A 226 14.73 -7.11 36.66
C PRO A 226 13.69 -6.18 37.32
N LYS A 227 14.10 -4.92 37.64
CA LYS A 227 13.20 -3.95 38.28
C LYS A 227 12.14 -3.39 37.35
N HIS A 228 12.42 -3.31 36.06
CA HIS A 228 11.53 -2.74 35.05
C HIS A 228 10.94 -3.83 34.12
N LYS A 229 11.13 -5.10 34.47
CA LYS A 229 10.57 -6.21 33.67
C LYS A 229 9.07 -6.09 33.54
N VAL A 230 8.60 -6.17 32.29
CA VAL A 230 7.18 -6.11 31.94
C VAL A 230 6.59 -7.54 32.02
N ALA A 231 5.43 -7.69 32.63
CA ALA A 231 4.68 -8.94 32.57
C ALA A 231 4.04 -9.09 31.20
N ILE A 232 4.50 -10.08 30.43
CA ILE A 232 4.01 -10.40 29.10
C ILE A 232 3.61 -11.87 29.00
N SER A 233 2.66 -12.19 28.16
CA SER A 233 2.17 -13.55 27.99
C SER A 233 1.69 -13.79 26.54
N LEU A 234 2.06 -14.96 26.00
CA LEU A 234 1.47 -15.48 24.76
C LEU A 234 0.17 -16.26 25.01
N ALA A 235 -0.27 -16.41 26.25
CA ALA A 235 -1.55 -17.02 26.52
C ALA A 235 -2.65 -16.29 25.76
N THR A 236 -3.48 -17.05 25.07
CA THR A 236 -4.71 -16.53 24.44
C THR A 236 -5.64 -16.16 25.62
N LYS A 237 -5.59 -14.90 26.00
CA LYS A 237 -6.72 -14.31 26.70
C LYS A 237 -7.92 -14.43 25.77
N GLY A 238 -9.08 -14.76 26.30
CA GLY A 238 -10.27 -14.97 25.48
C GLY A 238 -10.41 -13.87 24.43
N ALA A 239 -10.82 -14.22 23.25
CA ALA A 239 -10.83 -13.39 22.03
C ALA A 239 -11.43 -11.96 22.19
N ASN A 240 -12.08 -11.67 23.32
CA ASN A 240 -12.77 -10.42 23.63
C ASN A 240 -12.07 -9.53 24.68
N GLU A 241 -11.02 -9.97 25.37
CA GLU A 241 -10.46 -9.19 26.48
C GLU A 241 -9.78 -7.88 26.05
N ASN A 242 -9.35 -7.77 24.79
CA ASN A 242 -8.69 -6.58 24.26
C ASN A 242 -9.58 -5.74 23.34
N GLY A 243 -10.83 -6.13 23.09
CA GLY A 243 -11.70 -5.46 22.13
C GLY A 243 -11.21 -5.53 20.67
N LEU A 244 -10.10 -6.27 20.39
CA LEU A 244 -9.49 -6.31 19.05
C LEU A 244 -10.34 -7.05 18.04
N ILE A 245 -11.09 -8.09 18.44
CA ILE A 245 -12.02 -8.77 17.54
C ILE A 245 -13.21 -7.88 17.21
N GLU A 246 -13.77 -7.19 18.21
CA GLU A 246 -14.82 -6.20 17.98
C GLU A 246 -14.33 -5.08 17.06
N MET A 247 -13.11 -4.60 17.28
CA MET A 247 -12.46 -3.64 16.40
C MET A 247 -12.28 -4.20 14.99
N TYR A 248 -11.84 -5.46 14.86
CA TYR A 248 -11.65 -6.12 13.56
C TYR A 248 -12.98 -6.28 12.80
N ARG A 249 -14.09 -6.46 13.49
CA ARG A 249 -15.43 -6.55 12.89
C ARG A 249 -15.98 -5.19 12.42
N ARG A 250 -15.41 -4.08 12.90
CA ARG A 250 -15.85 -2.72 12.49
C ARG A 250 -15.18 -2.29 11.19
N PRO A 251 -15.90 -1.67 10.24
CA PRO A 251 -15.30 -1.13 9.04
C PRO A 251 -14.29 0.00 9.34
N VAL A 252 -13.28 0.13 8.51
CA VAL A 252 -12.25 1.21 8.61
C VAL A 252 -12.77 2.55 8.10
N ALA A 253 -13.93 2.56 7.46
CA ALA A 253 -14.46 3.69 6.69
C ALA A 253 -14.40 5.06 7.40
N GLU A 254 -14.56 5.11 8.72
CA GLU A 254 -14.46 6.36 9.49
C GLU A 254 -13.02 6.87 9.69
N ARG A 255 -12.01 6.10 9.26
CA ARG A 255 -10.60 6.32 9.61
C ARG A 255 -9.67 6.50 8.42
N THR A 256 -10.19 6.29 7.23
CA THR A 256 -9.43 6.57 6.01
C THR A 256 -9.37 8.08 5.85
N ALA A 257 -8.18 8.64 5.93
CA ALA A 257 -7.98 10.06 5.67
C ALA A 257 -8.15 10.32 4.17
N PHE A 258 -9.37 10.57 3.75
CA PHE A 258 -9.66 11.18 2.47
C PHE A 258 -9.57 12.70 2.61
N ASP A 259 -8.98 13.34 1.61
CA ASP A 259 -8.94 14.80 1.55
C ASP A 259 -10.33 15.36 1.26
N VAL A 260 -11.12 14.63 0.46
CA VAL A 260 -12.51 14.97 0.13
C VAL A 260 -13.37 13.73 0.08
N VAL A 261 -14.60 13.84 0.60
CA VAL A 261 -15.67 12.85 0.43
C VAL A 261 -16.77 13.48 -0.42
N VAL A 262 -17.21 12.79 -1.47
CA VAL A 262 -18.23 13.25 -2.42
C VAL A 262 -19.46 12.36 -2.28
N LYS A 263 -20.62 12.96 -2.09
CA LYS A 263 -21.91 12.28 -2.01
C LYS A 263 -22.62 12.32 -3.38
N PRO A 264 -23.54 11.39 -3.66
CA PRO A 264 -24.39 11.49 -4.84
C PRO A 264 -25.08 12.86 -4.93
N GLY A 265 -25.02 13.49 -6.12
CA GLY A 265 -25.52 14.85 -6.35
C GLY A 265 -24.48 15.95 -6.18
N GLU A 266 -23.33 15.67 -5.56
CA GLU A 266 -22.20 16.59 -5.49
C GLU A 266 -21.26 16.46 -6.71
N SER A 267 -20.46 17.48 -6.96
CA SER A 267 -19.53 17.51 -8.10
C SER A 267 -18.20 16.81 -7.78
N ILE A 268 -17.90 15.76 -8.52
CA ILE A 268 -16.59 15.11 -8.47
C ILE A 268 -15.50 16.08 -9.01
N GLN A 269 -15.83 16.87 -10.05
CA GLN A 269 -14.91 17.84 -10.61
C GLN A 269 -14.49 18.89 -9.58
N ALA A 270 -15.44 19.42 -8.81
CA ALA A 270 -15.15 20.37 -7.73
C ALA A 270 -14.32 19.74 -6.60
N ALA A 271 -14.38 18.43 -6.41
CA ALA A 271 -13.50 17.74 -5.47
C ALA A 271 -12.06 17.64 -6.01
N ILE A 272 -11.88 17.35 -7.29
CA ILE A 272 -10.55 17.31 -7.95
C ILE A 272 -9.90 18.70 -7.90
N GLU A 273 -10.67 19.76 -8.12
CA GLU A 273 -10.19 21.15 -8.10
C GLU A 273 -9.66 21.61 -6.74
N LYS A 274 -10.03 20.93 -5.65
CA LYS A 274 -9.47 21.17 -4.31
C LYS A 274 -8.03 20.67 -4.15
N ALA A 275 -7.59 19.74 -5.00
CA ALA A 275 -6.21 19.30 -4.99
C ALA A 275 -5.29 20.44 -5.45
N PRO A 276 -4.06 20.57 -4.91
CA PRO A 276 -3.04 21.45 -5.47
C PRO A 276 -2.84 21.16 -6.96
N GLU A 277 -2.39 22.14 -7.75
CA GLU A 277 -2.08 21.93 -9.19
C GLU A 277 -1.02 20.84 -9.38
N ILE A 278 -0.03 20.77 -8.48
CA ILE A 278 1.02 19.77 -8.46
C ILE A 278 1.08 19.16 -7.05
N PRO A 279 0.21 18.18 -6.74
CA PRO A 279 0.27 17.50 -5.45
C PRO A 279 1.60 16.73 -5.30
N THR A 280 2.30 16.98 -4.22
CA THR A 280 3.55 16.26 -3.88
C THR A 280 3.28 14.92 -3.18
N VAL A 281 2.05 14.72 -2.71
CA VAL A 281 1.53 13.49 -2.11
C VAL A 281 0.18 13.17 -2.74
N PRO A 282 -0.25 11.90 -2.75
CA PRO A 282 -1.55 11.51 -3.30
C PRO A 282 -2.71 12.28 -2.64
N PHE A 283 -3.53 12.95 -3.46
CA PHE A 283 -4.76 13.60 -3.04
C PHE A 283 -5.92 12.63 -3.19
N LYS A 284 -6.56 12.25 -2.10
CA LYS A 284 -7.51 11.14 -2.00
C LYS A 284 -8.95 11.62 -1.97
N ILE A 285 -9.75 11.15 -2.93
CA ILE A 285 -11.17 11.49 -3.07
C ILE A 285 -11.99 10.21 -2.94
N LEU A 286 -12.88 10.15 -1.95
CA LEU A 286 -13.86 9.07 -1.79
C LEU A 286 -15.20 9.46 -2.41
N LEU A 287 -15.73 8.59 -3.26
CA LEU A 287 -17.10 8.66 -3.75
C LEU A 287 -17.97 7.68 -2.96
N LEU A 288 -19.00 8.17 -2.29
CA LEU A 288 -19.95 7.32 -1.59
C LEU A 288 -20.85 6.56 -2.59
N ASN A 289 -21.46 5.47 -2.12
CA ASN A 289 -22.37 4.67 -2.92
C ASN A 289 -23.49 5.50 -3.55
N GLY A 290 -23.71 5.32 -4.84
CA GLY A 290 -24.71 6.00 -5.63
C GLY A 290 -24.27 6.21 -7.08
N THR A 291 -25.12 6.87 -7.87
CA THR A 291 -24.84 7.14 -9.27
C THR A 291 -24.56 8.64 -9.49
N TYR A 292 -23.46 8.91 -10.18
CA TYR A 292 -22.96 10.23 -10.53
C TYR A 292 -23.06 10.41 -12.05
N HIS A 293 -24.00 11.24 -12.50
CA HIS A 293 -24.18 11.55 -13.93
C HIS A 293 -23.31 12.74 -14.34
N GLN A 294 -22.00 12.51 -14.43
CA GLN A 294 -21.01 13.58 -14.65
C GLN A 294 -19.86 13.08 -15.53
N LYS A 295 -19.31 14.02 -16.31
CA LYS A 295 -17.98 13.88 -16.87
C LYS A 295 -16.94 14.25 -15.80
N VAL A 296 -15.91 13.44 -15.68
CA VAL A 296 -14.81 13.67 -14.74
C VAL A 296 -13.53 13.91 -15.51
N ILE A 297 -12.87 15.04 -15.28
CA ILE A 297 -11.61 15.41 -15.93
C ILE A 297 -10.53 15.49 -14.86
N ILE A 298 -9.57 14.57 -14.92
CA ILE A 298 -8.38 14.58 -14.06
C ILE A 298 -7.29 15.32 -14.85
N ASP A 299 -6.94 16.52 -14.42
CA ASP A 299 -6.05 17.43 -15.09
C ASP A 299 -4.71 17.64 -14.39
N ARG A 300 -4.52 16.97 -13.24
CA ARG A 300 -3.34 17.08 -12.38
C ARG A 300 -2.87 15.73 -11.86
N PRO A 301 -1.57 15.57 -11.51
CA PRO A 301 -1.01 14.28 -11.08
C PRO A 301 -1.45 13.88 -9.66
N ASN A 302 -1.12 12.66 -9.27
CA ASN A 302 -1.30 12.14 -7.91
C ASN A 302 -2.76 12.17 -7.39
N ILE A 303 -3.76 12.11 -8.26
CA ILE A 303 -5.17 11.96 -7.83
C ILE A 303 -5.49 10.49 -7.58
N VAL A 304 -6.04 10.20 -6.41
CA VAL A 304 -6.57 8.90 -6.03
C VAL A 304 -8.08 8.99 -5.91
N LEU A 305 -8.80 8.48 -6.90
CA LEU A 305 -10.26 8.46 -6.96
C LEU A 305 -10.79 7.08 -6.58
N VAL A 306 -11.52 6.99 -5.48
CA VAL A 306 -11.99 5.72 -4.92
C VAL A 306 -13.49 5.72 -4.73
N GLY A 307 -14.14 4.65 -5.18
CA GLY A 307 -15.54 4.36 -4.82
C GLY A 307 -15.63 3.55 -3.53
N GLU A 308 -16.64 3.82 -2.74
CA GLU A 308 -16.92 3.08 -1.51
C GLU A 308 -17.18 1.59 -1.78
N ASN A 309 -17.82 1.28 -2.92
CA ASN A 309 -18.04 -0.09 -3.37
C ASN A 309 -18.12 -0.14 -4.90
N ARG A 310 -17.38 -1.08 -5.51
CA ARG A 310 -17.24 -1.23 -6.96
C ARG A 310 -18.56 -1.27 -7.71
N ASP A 311 -19.55 -1.99 -7.19
CA ASP A 311 -20.80 -2.24 -7.89
C ASP A 311 -21.89 -1.20 -7.59
N SER A 312 -21.73 -0.48 -6.48
CA SER A 312 -22.70 0.49 -5.96
C SER A 312 -22.28 1.95 -6.17
N THR A 313 -21.00 2.24 -6.36
CA THR A 313 -20.50 3.58 -6.72
C THR A 313 -20.32 3.66 -8.23
N ARG A 314 -21.15 4.44 -8.92
CA ARG A 314 -21.20 4.47 -10.39
C ARG A 314 -21.06 5.87 -10.95
N ILE A 315 -20.11 6.06 -11.88
CA ILE A 315 -20.01 7.26 -12.70
C ILE A 315 -20.56 6.90 -14.09
N VAL A 316 -21.66 7.50 -14.50
CA VAL A 316 -22.40 7.14 -15.73
C VAL A 316 -22.60 8.38 -16.58
N LEU A 317 -22.28 8.29 -17.86
CA LEU A 317 -22.52 9.36 -18.82
C LEU A 317 -22.71 8.77 -20.23
N ALA A 318 -23.65 9.28 -20.99
CA ALA A 318 -23.84 8.96 -22.39
C ALA A 318 -23.09 9.98 -23.27
N GLU A 319 -21.91 9.60 -23.78
CA GLU A 319 -21.05 10.52 -24.52
C GLU A 319 -20.24 9.85 -25.64
N THR A 320 -20.06 10.59 -26.75
CA THR A 320 -19.13 10.24 -27.84
C THR A 320 -18.30 11.45 -28.22
N ALA A 321 -17.40 11.29 -29.19
CA ALA A 321 -16.62 12.40 -29.74
C ALA A 321 -17.50 13.50 -30.37
N GLN A 322 -18.68 13.14 -30.88
CA GLN A 322 -19.62 14.06 -31.53
C GLN A 322 -20.56 14.73 -30.54
N THR A 323 -20.86 14.08 -29.43
CA THR A 323 -21.91 14.55 -28.48
C THR A 323 -21.34 15.12 -27.19
N ARG A 324 -20.02 15.07 -26.98
CA ARG A 324 -19.40 15.58 -25.78
C ARG A 324 -19.64 17.09 -25.61
N ALA A 325 -20.09 17.48 -24.43
CA ALA A 325 -20.36 18.86 -24.09
C ALA A 325 -19.08 19.66 -23.78
N ILE A 326 -18.04 18.99 -23.24
CA ILE A 326 -16.77 19.63 -22.85
C ILE A 326 -15.69 19.17 -23.82
N THR A 327 -15.18 20.07 -24.64
CA THR A 327 -14.12 19.82 -25.63
C THR A 327 -12.76 20.34 -25.19
N GLU A 328 -12.75 21.29 -24.25
CA GLU A 328 -11.54 21.90 -23.69
C GLU A 328 -11.72 22.13 -22.19
N TYR A 329 -10.66 21.94 -21.42
CA TYR A 329 -10.61 22.20 -19.99
C TYR A 329 -9.22 22.72 -19.61
N HIS A 330 -9.15 23.89 -18.96
CA HIS A 330 -7.92 24.61 -18.63
C HIS A 330 -6.97 24.76 -19.84
N GLY A 331 -7.52 25.14 -21.00
CA GLY A 331 -6.75 25.35 -22.23
C GLY A 331 -6.22 24.09 -22.91
N ARG A 332 -6.65 22.91 -22.46
CA ARG A 332 -6.22 21.62 -23.00
C ARG A 332 -7.40 20.82 -23.56
N PRO A 333 -7.23 20.14 -24.71
CA PRO A 333 -8.27 19.31 -25.29
C PRO A 333 -8.74 18.22 -24.32
N VAL A 334 -10.06 17.98 -24.28
CA VAL A 334 -10.68 16.91 -23.50
C VAL A 334 -11.13 15.79 -24.44
N GLY A 335 -10.71 14.57 -24.14
CA GLY A 335 -11.12 13.37 -24.87
C GLY A 335 -12.57 12.96 -24.60
N ASN A 336 -13.04 11.98 -25.35
CA ASN A 336 -14.37 11.39 -25.19
C ASN A 336 -14.33 10.18 -24.26
N GLY A 337 -14.50 10.43 -22.97
CA GLY A 337 -14.59 9.41 -21.95
C GLY A 337 -15.40 9.93 -20.78
N VAL A 338 -16.04 9.07 -20.05
CA VAL A 338 -16.74 9.44 -18.81
C VAL A 338 -15.71 9.97 -17.79
N ILE A 339 -14.59 9.27 -17.64
CA ILE A 339 -13.40 9.80 -16.99
C ILE A 339 -12.32 10.08 -18.03
N VAL A 340 -11.73 11.25 -17.96
CA VAL A 340 -10.60 11.66 -18.82
C VAL A 340 -9.40 12.03 -17.96
N LEU A 341 -8.26 11.38 -18.22
CA LEU A 341 -6.97 11.77 -17.65
C LEU A 341 -6.21 12.60 -18.70
N GLN A 342 -6.05 13.89 -18.48
CA GLN A 342 -5.31 14.77 -19.40
C GLN A 342 -3.80 14.46 -19.37
N GLU A 343 -3.09 14.91 -20.36
CA GLU A 343 -1.63 14.85 -20.39
C GLU A 343 -1.04 15.56 -19.17
N GLY A 344 -0.13 14.90 -18.44
CA GLY A 344 0.41 15.40 -17.19
C GLY A 344 -0.40 15.02 -15.92
N ALA A 345 -1.56 14.37 -16.07
CA ALA A 345 -2.29 13.77 -14.95
C ALA A 345 -1.70 12.40 -14.54
N ASP A 346 -0.40 12.38 -14.33
CA ASP A 346 0.39 11.18 -14.06
C ASP A 346 0.21 10.69 -12.61
N ASP A 347 0.61 9.44 -12.36
CA ASP A 347 0.59 8.84 -11.01
C ASP A 347 -0.82 8.76 -10.38
N CYS A 348 -1.86 8.68 -11.22
CA CYS A 348 -3.24 8.62 -10.77
C CYS A 348 -3.71 7.18 -10.52
N VAL A 349 -4.60 7.04 -9.54
CA VAL A 349 -5.23 5.76 -9.18
C VAL A 349 -6.74 5.88 -9.27
N ILE A 350 -7.40 4.92 -9.91
CA ILE A 350 -8.86 4.75 -9.92
C ILE A 350 -9.17 3.37 -9.34
N SER A 351 -10.02 3.31 -8.32
CA SER A 351 -10.28 2.07 -7.60
C SER A 351 -11.72 1.99 -7.07
N GLY A 352 -12.25 0.77 -6.98
CA GLY A 352 -13.47 0.46 -6.21
C GLY A 352 -14.76 1.06 -6.76
N LEU A 353 -14.86 1.34 -8.07
CA LEU A 353 -16.04 1.96 -8.66
C LEU A 353 -16.39 1.41 -10.06
N THR A 354 -17.57 1.73 -10.53
CA THR A 354 -18.04 1.46 -11.90
C THR A 354 -17.98 2.74 -12.72
N VAL A 355 -17.29 2.70 -13.86
CA VAL A 355 -17.33 3.75 -14.89
C VAL A 355 -18.09 3.22 -16.09
N TYR A 356 -19.16 3.88 -16.48
CA TYR A 356 -20.01 3.39 -17.54
C TYR A 356 -20.38 4.47 -18.56
N ASN A 357 -19.97 4.26 -19.79
CA ASN A 357 -20.50 5.03 -20.93
C ASN A 357 -21.67 4.27 -21.54
N ASN A 358 -22.87 4.76 -21.27
CA ASN A 358 -24.12 4.12 -21.67
C ASN A 358 -24.75 4.75 -22.94
N TYR A 359 -23.95 5.36 -23.80
CA TYR A 359 -24.44 6.03 -25.02
C TYR A 359 -25.17 5.07 -25.95
N GLY A 360 -24.66 3.86 -26.15
CA GLY A 360 -25.29 2.86 -26.99
C GLY A 360 -26.69 2.47 -26.55
N THR A 361 -26.90 2.29 -25.27
CA THR A 361 -28.23 2.04 -24.69
C THR A 361 -29.14 3.27 -24.78
N ALA A 362 -28.58 4.48 -24.58
CA ALA A 362 -29.37 5.71 -24.58
C ALA A 362 -29.85 6.12 -25.99
N VAL A 363 -29.09 5.77 -27.05
CA VAL A 363 -29.39 6.15 -28.44
C VAL A 363 -29.49 4.97 -29.42
N GLU A 364 -29.52 3.74 -28.88
CA GLU A 364 -29.61 2.49 -29.67
C GLU A 364 -28.49 2.35 -30.74
N ASN A 365 -27.28 2.83 -30.43
CA ASN A 365 -26.11 2.79 -31.31
C ASN A 365 -24.86 2.27 -30.61
N THR A 366 -24.41 1.07 -31.03
CA THR A 366 -23.25 0.38 -30.45
C THR A 366 -22.02 0.34 -31.36
N THR A 367 -22.02 1.04 -32.51
CA THR A 367 -20.96 0.89 -33.52
C THR A 367 -19.88 1.96 -33.46
N ILE A 368 -19.98 2.94 -32.55
CA ILE A 368 -19.04 4.06 -32.44
C ILE A 368 -18.21 3.97 -31.17
N HIS A 369 -17.09 4.70 -31.12
CA HIS A 369 -16.22 4.76 -29.95
C HIS A 369 -16.95 5.42 -28.77
N GLN A 370 -17.05 4.70 -27.67
CA GLN A 370 -17.78 5.08 -26.45
C GLN A 370 -16.92 4.75 -25.23
N MET A 371 -15.85 5.49 -25.04
CA MET A 371 -14.89 5.21 -23.98
C MET A 371 -15.51 5.46 -22.62
N ALA A 372 -15.39 4.51 -21.70
CA ALA A 372 -15.67 4.75 -20.29
C ALA A 372 -14.51 5.56 -19.67
N ILE A 373 -13.27 5.14 -19.93
CA ILE A 373 -12.08 5.86 -19.48
C ILE A 373 -11.18 6.14 -20.70
N PHE A 374 -10.82 7.40 -20.85
CA PHE A 374 -9.83 7.84 -21.83
C PHE A 374 -8.71 8.61 -21.15
N GLY A 375 -7.46 8.48 -21.60
CA GLY A 375 -6.37 9.23 -21.00
C GLY A 375 -5.14 9.40 -21.89
N ARG A 376 -4.38 10.47 -21.58
CA ARG A 376 -3.05 10.76 -22.14
C ARG A 376 -1.95 10.77 -21.08
N ALA A 377 -2.33 10.43 -19.84
CA ALA A 377 -1.44 10.34 -18.68
C ALA A 377 -0.64 9.02 -18.69
N THR A 378 0.41 8.97 -17.89
CA THR A 378 1.22 7.77 -17.67
C THR A 378 1.26 7.40 -16.17
N ARG A 379 1.81 6.25 -15.84
CA ARG A 379 1.84 5.68 -14.48
C ARG A 379 0.47 5.65 -13.82
N THR A 380 -0.52 5.25 -14.65
CA THR A 380 -1.93 5.15 -14.23
C THR A 380 -2.24 3.76 -13.70
N ILE A 381 -2.88 3.69 -12.55
CA ILE A 381 -3.32 2.47 -11.91
C ILE A 381 -4.85 2.44 -11.89
N ILE A 382 -5.45 1.38 -12.44
CA ILE A 382 -6.90 1.15 -12.36
C ILE A 382 -7.11 -0.26 -11.80
N ILE A 383 -7.76 -0.34 -10.63
CA ILE A 383 -7.91 -1.61 -9.92
C ILE A 383 -9.32 -1.78 -9.35
N ASN A 384 -9.72 -3.04 -9.15
CA ASN A 384 -10.99 -3.40 -8.50
C ASN A 384 -12.18 -2.59 -9.02
N SER A 385 -12.31 -2.43 -10.33
CA SER A 385 -13.29 -1.53 -10.95
C SER A 385 -14.01 -2.20 -12.12
N ASN A 386 -15.25 -1.76 -12.36
CA ASN A 386 -15.98 -2.08 -13.56
C ASN A 386 -15.77 -0.96 -14.59
N VAL A 387 -15.35 -1.31 -15.81
CA VAL A 387 -15.15 -0.37 -16.90
C VAL A 387 -16.03 -0.81 -18.07
N TRP A 388 -17.15 -0.13 -18.24
CA TRP A 388 -18.21 -0.54 -19.16
C TRP A 388 -18.45 0.50 -20.24
N ALA A 389 -18.59 0.03 -21.46
CA ALA A 389 -19.02 0.84 -22.60
C ALA A 389 -20.05 0.07 -23.40
N ASP A 390 -20.98 0.77 -24.05
CA ASP A 390 -21.97 0.17 -24.95
C ASP A 390 -21.51 0.20 -26.42
N GLY A 391 -20.29 0.64 -26.69
CA GLY A 391 -19.66 0.69 -28.01
C GLY A 391 -18.24 0.16 -28.00
N ASN A 392 -17.35 0.77 -28.77
CA ASN A 392 -15.95 0.38 -28.84
C ASN A 392 -15.11 1.12 -27.78
N ASP A 393 -13.90 0.59 -27.47
CA ASP A 393 -12.82 1.23 -26.73
C ASP A 393 -13.15 1.57 -25.26
N ALA A 394 -13.58 0.60 -24.47
CA ALA A 394 -13.99 0.86 -23.09
C ALA A 394 -12.92 1.55 -22.25
N LEU A 395 -11.66 1.13 -22.35
CA LEU A 395 -10.50 1.70 -21.63
C LEU A 395 -9.37 2.01 -22.58
N SER A 396 -9.14 3.30 -22.86
CA SER A 396 -8.12 3.76 -23.81
C SER A 396 -7.14 4.73 -23.15
N LEU A 397 -5.90 4.29 -22.95
CA LEU A 397 -4.83 5.10 -22.35
C LEU A 397 -3.71 5.31 -23.37
N TRP A 398 -3.62 6.55 -23.88
CA TRP A 398 -2.83 6.92 -25.06
C TRP A 398 -1.79 7.98 -24.72
N ALA A 399 -0.80 7.67 -23.89
CA ALA A 399 0.28 8.59 -23.58
C ALA A 399 1.05 8.98 -24.85
N PRO A 400 1.52 10.23 -24.95
CA PRO A 400 2.32 10.70 -26.09
C PRO A 400 3.55 9.80 -26.33
N GLY A 401 3.88 9.58 -27.61
CA GLY A 401 5.02 8.77 -28.01
C GLY A 401 4.89 7.27 -27.67
N SER A 402 3.70 6.79 -27.31
CA SER A 402 3.46 5.41 -26.87
C SER A 402 4.37 4.96 -25.70
N ASN A 403 4.66 5.88 -24.78
CA ASN A 403 5.53 5.67 -23.62
C ASN A 403 4.76 5.57 -22.30
N GLY A 404 3.46 5.30 -22.35
CA GLY A 404 2.63 5.11 -21.17
C GLY A 404 3.09 3.89 -20.34
N MET A 405 2.83 3.95 -19.05
CA MET A 405 2.98 2.84 -18.12
C MET A 405 1.67 2.65 -17.38
N TYR A 406 1.08 1.47 -17.50
CA TYR A 406 -0.26 1.19 -16.99
C TYR A 406 -0.26 -0.10 -16.17
N TYR A 407 -0.95 -0.05 -15.04
CA TYR A 407 -1.20 -1.24 -14.23
C TYR A 407 -2.69 -1.41 -14.02
N HIS A 408 -3.22 -2.57 -14.41
CA HIS A 408 -4.63 -2.92 -14.27
C HIS A 408 -4.78 -4.24 -13.54
N ALA A 409 -5.65 -4.29 -12.52
CA ALA A 409 -5.90 -5.51 -11.78
C ALA A 409 -7.37 -5.60 -11.35
N ASP A 410 -7.91 -6.82 -11.36
CA ASP A 410 -9.26 -7.12 -10.89
C ASP A 410 -10.34 -6.25 -11.58
N LEU A 411 -10.16 -5.98 -12.88
CA LEU A 411 -11.12 -5.25 -13.69
C LEU A 411 -12.16 -6.17 -14.31
N TYR A 412 -13.39 -5.68 -14.41
CA TYR A 412 -14.43 -6.25 -15.24
C TYR A 412 -14.73 -5.29 -16.39
N LEU A 413 -14.18 -5.61 -17.59
CA LEU A 413 -14.36 -4.81 -18.80
C LEU A 413 -15.53 -5.36 -19.60
N ARG A 414 -16.50 -4.51 -19.90
CA ARG A 414 -17.66 -4.86 -20.73
C ARG A 414 -17.75 -3.92 -21.92
N CYS A 415 -17.80 -4.52 -23.12
CA CYS A 415 -17.89 -3.79 -24.37
C CYS A 415 -18.47 -4.72 -25.44
N PRO A 416 -19.61 -4.40 -26.08
CA PRO A 416 -20.16 -5.20 -27.18
C PRO A 416 -19.38 -5.03 -28.48
N GLY A 417 -18.60 -3.96 -28.60
CA GLY A 417 -17.75 -3.67 -29.76
C GLY A 417 -16.36 -4.29 -29.68
N VAL A 418 -15.36 -3.61 -30.23
CA VAL A 418 -13.96 -4.05 -30.23
C VAL A 418 -13.15 -3.22 -29.22
N ASP A 419 -11.93 -3.68 -28.93
CA ASP A 419 -10.89 -2.92 -28.26
C ASP A 419 -11.25 -2.49 -26.83
N PHE A 420 -11.60 -3.48 -26.00
CA PHE A 420 -11.96 -3.25 -24.57
C PHE A 420 -10.85 -2.57 -23.80
N LEU A 421 -9.60 -2.89 -24.15
CA LEU A 421 -8.39 -2.33 -23.53
C LEU A 421 -7.41 -1.89 -24.61
N CYS A 422 -7.15 -0.59 -24.69
CA CYS A 422 -6.32 0.04 -25.73
C CYS A 422 -5.16 0.84 -25.12
N PRO A 423 -4.09 0.19 -24.65
CA PRO A 423 -2.93 0.91 -24.13
C PRO A 423 -1.98 1.33 -25.25
N ARG A 424 -1.40 2.54 -25.13
CA ARG A 424 -0.21 2.96 -25.88
C ARG A 424 0.97 3.08 -24.94
N GLY A 425 1.79 2.03 -24.88
CA GLY A 425 2.93 1.89 -23.99
C GLY A 425 2.96 0.56 -23.24
N TRP A 426 3.61 0.52 -22.12
CA TRP A 426 3.71 -0.66 -21.26
C TRP A 426 2.42 -0.85 -20.46
N CYS A 427 1.80 -2.02 -20.60
CA CYS A 427 0.59 -2.34 -19.87
C CYS A 427 0.73 -3.71 -19.20
N TYR A 428 0.57 -3.73 -17.88
CA TYR A 428 0.46 -4.96 -17.13
C TYR A 428 -0.98 -5.12 -16.63
N ALA A 429 -1.71 -6.09 -17.18
CA ALA A 429 -3.09 -6.41 -16.80
C ALA A 429 -3.13 -7.80 -16.17
N THR A 430 -3.75 -7.92 -15.00
CA THR A 430 -3.86 -9.19 -14.27
C THR A 430 -5.23 -9.36 -13.66
N ARG A 431 -5.77 -10.59 -13.70
CA ARG A 431 -7.11 -10.95 -13.22
C ARG A 431 -8.22 -10.03 -13.74
N CYS A 432 -8.08 -9.62 -15.01
CA CYS A 432 -9.09 -8.83 -15.69
C CYS A 432 -10.05 -9.76 -16.43
N HIS A 433 -11.34 -9.47 -16.33
CA HIS A 433 -12.41 -10.18 -17.04
C HIS A 433 -12.88 -9.33 -18.21
N PHE A 434 -12.92 -9.94 -19.40
CA PHE A 434 -13.39 -9.30 -20.62
C PHE A 434 -14.72 -9.96 -21.02
N TYR A 435 -15.78 -9.16 -21.10
CA TYR A 435 -17.12 -9.63 -21.44
C TYR A 435 -17.68 -8.90 -22.65
N GLY A 436 -17.92 -9.63 -23.74
CA GLY A 436 -18.49 -9.12 -24.98
C GLY A 436 -18.29 -10.10 -26.12
N ASP A 437 -18.85 -9.78 -27.27
CA ASP A 437 -18.88 -10.66 -28.46
C ASP A 437 -17.77 -10.35 -29.48
N SER A 438 -16.80 -9.55 -29.09
CA SER A 438 -15.76 -9.04 -29.99
C SER A 438 -14.73 -10.07 -30.39
N ARG A 439 -14.21 -9.92 -31.61
CA ARG A 439 -13.05 -10.68 -32.13
C ARG A 439 -11.70 -10.15 -31.61
N ALA A 440 -11.62 -8.87 -31.19
CA ALA A 440 -10.43 -8.21 -30.68
C ALA A 440 -10.74 -7.51 -29.35
N MET A 441 -10.25 -8.06 -28.24
CA MET A 441 -10.50 -7.51 -26.90
C MET A 441 -9.42 -6.54 -26.46
N ILE A 442 -8.21 -6.71 -26.98
CA ILE A 442 -7.06 -5.87 -26.65
C ILE A 442 -6.46 -5.32 -27.93
N TRP A 443 -6.37 -4.00 -28.01
CA TRP A 443 -5.62 -3.31 -29.05
C TRP A 443 -4.38 -2.66 -28.46
N HIS A 444 -3.21 -2.91 -29.02
CA HIS A 444 -1.95 -2.36 -28.58
C HIS A 444 -1.24 -1.65 -29.72
N ASP A 445 -0.83 -0.40 -29.51
CA ASP A 445 -0.03 0.34 -30.47
C ASP A 445 1.44 -0.12 -30.42
N GLY A 446 1.76 -1.06 -31.30
CA GLY A 446 3.12 -1.58 -31.46
C GLY A 446 4.10 -0.63 -32.15
N ARG A 447 3.73 0.63 -32.37
CA ARG A 447 4.60 1.61 -33.04
C ARG A 447 5.75 2.02 -32.13
N GLY A 448 6.96 1.88 -32.61
CA GLY A 448 8.16 2.50 -32.07
C GLY A 448 9.10 1.56 -31.33
N ASP A 449 8.66 0.58 -30.61
CA ASP A 449 9.54 -0.39 -29.95
C ASP A 449 8.99 -1.81 -30.07
N LYS A 450 9.73 -2.67 -30.76
CA LYS A 450 9.35 -4.08 -30.95
C LYS A 450 9.37 -4.90 -29.66
N ASN A 451 9.85 -4.32 -28.56
CA ASN A 451 9.96 -4.95 -27.24
C ASN A 451 8.86 -4.48 -26.27
N LYS A 452 7.95 -3.64 -26.71
CA LYS A 452 6.80 -3.20 -25.89
C LYS A 452 5.64 -4.15 -25.97
#